data_9efe60cc3247ed34745cad3741ca8bbe
#
_entry.id   9efe60cc3247ed34745cad3741ca8bbe
#
_cell.length_a   1.000
_cell.length_b   1.000
_cell.length_c   1.000
_cell.angle_alpha   90.00
_cell.angle_beta   90.00
_cell.angle_gamma   90.00
#
_symmetry.space_group_name_H-M   'P 1'
#
loop_
_entity.id
_entity.type
_entity.pdbx_description
1 polymer ?
#
loop_
_entity_poly.entity_id
_entity_poly.type
_entity_poly.pdbx_seq_one_letter_code
_entity_poly.pdbx_strand_id
1 'polypeptide(L)'
;MKKIGFFVLLIVSSVPAYADSDFTIFGAAQRQGKLTVDTATATAGTPKNFDPASFGTFGIRFGGGGVLGHEQTFAYTPNFLDSNGKAIIYNGDLILQAPLPKFKPYVTGGLGGIYSWGTDDAGRPSFGKLGHKFAVNYGGGVKVLPAGPVGIRFDIRGYLIPDVKFNLPVPTISDPIATVKSRGQTVNMLEVGIGIVFGFGR
;
A
#
# COMPACT_ATOMS: atom_id res chain seq x y z
N MET A 1 16.47 -15.13 -21.50
CA MET A 1 15.82 -13.94 -20.90
C MET A 1 14.35 -13.98 -21.25
N LYS A 2 13.47 -14.48 -20.36
CA LYS A 2 12.02 -14.52 -20.59
C LYS A 2 11.44 -13.21 -20.08
N LYS A 3 10.95 -12.35 -20.98
CA LYS A 3 10.19 -11.17 -20.66
C LYS A 3 8.81 -11.65 -20.15
N ILE A 4 8.60 -11.66 -18.85
CA ILE A 4 7.27 -11.83 -18.27
C ILE A 4 6.56 -10.50 -18.48
N GLY A 5 5.71 -10.46 -19.51
CA GLY A 5 4.81 -9.34 -19.74
C GLY A 5 3.85 -9.23 -18.54
N PHE A 6 3.93 -8.15 -17.82
CA PHE A 6 2.96 -7.79 -16.79
C PHE A 6 1.65 -7.42 -17.50
N PHE A 7 0.75 -8.38 -17.59
CA PHE A 7 -0.62 -8.12 -18.03
C PHE A 7 -1.32 -7.36 -16.90
N VAL A 8 -1.32 -6.04 -17.01
CA VAL A 8 -2.25 -5.20 -16.26
C VAL A 8 -3.62 -5.52 -16.82
N LEU A 9 -4.34 -6.42 -16.15
CA LEU A 9 -5.73 -6.68 -16.41
C LEU A 9 -6.51 -5.43 -15.96
N LEU A 10 -6.63 -4.47 -16.86
CA LEU A 10 -7.52 -3.33 -16.70
C LEU A 10 -8.92 -3.88 -16.82
N ILE A 11 -9.51 -4.31 -15.68
CA ILE A 11 -10.94 -4.62 -15.63
C ILE A 11 -11.64 -3.27 -15.70
N VAL A 12 -11.83 -2.78 -16.93
CA VAL A 12 -12.82 -1.74 -17.21
C VAL A 12 -14.17 -2.43 -17.07
N SER A 13 -14.66 -2.56 -15.84
CA SER A 13 -16.05 -2.88 -15.63
C SER A 13 -16.84 -1.70 -16.17
N SER A 14 -17.58 -1.91 -17.25
CA SER A 14 -18.61 -1.00 -17.72
C SER A 14 -19.65 -0.85 -16.61
N VAL A 15 -19.48 0.18 -15.80
CA VAL A 15 -20.42 0.51 -14.74
C VAL A 15 -21.66 1.07 -15.43
N PRO A 16 -22.86 0.49 -15.21
CA PRO A 16 -24.08 1.08 -15.72
C PRO A 16 -24.21 2.51 -15.22
N ALA A 17 -24.65 3.42 -16.10
CA ALA A 17 -24.67 4.87 -15.91
C ALA A 17 -25.51 5.39 -14.72
N TYR A 18 -26.07 4.51 -13.91
CA TYR A 18 -26.86 4.79 -12.71
C TYR A 18 -26.16 4.48 -11.39
N ALA A 19 -24.93 4.04 -11.41
CA ALA A 19 -24.18 3.77 -10.19
C ALA A 19 -23.63 5.08 -9.61
N ASP A 20 -23.87 5.30 -8.31
CA ASP A 20 -23.26 6.37 -7.53
C ASP A 20 -21.75 6.23 -7.64
N SER A 21 -21.10 7.13 -8.38
CA SER A 21 -19.65 7.11 -8.62
C SER A 21 -18.97 8.20 -7.82
N ASP A 22 -17.77 7.95 -7.36
CA ASP A 22 -16.99 8.96 -6.66
C ASP A 22 -15.52 8.97 -7.08
N PHE A 23 -14.92 10.15 -6.94
CA PHE A 23 -13.51 10.40 -7.11
C PHE A 23 -12.97 11.03 -5.85
N THR A 24 -11.86 10.55 -5.33
CA THR A 24 -11.23 11.06 -4.11
C THR A 24 -9.78 11.42 -4.37
N ILE A 25 -9.37 12.60 -3.93
CA ILE A 25 -7.97 12.98 -3.77
C ILE A 25 -7.64 12.86 -2.29
N PHE A 26 -6.59 12.14 -1.93
CA PHE A 26 -6.28 11.88 -0.54
C PHE A 26 -4.80 12.03 -0.19
N GLY A 27 -4.54 12.30 1.09
CA GLY A 27 -3.26 12.16 1.75
C GLY A 27 -3.40 11.26 2.96
N ALA A 28 -2.35 10.50 3.26
CA ALA A 28 -2.36 9.59 4.39
C ALA A 28 -0.98 9.46 5.04
N ALA A 29 -0.97 9.06 6.30
CA ALA A 29 0.22 8.58 6.99
C ALA A 29 0.20 7.07 7.01
N GLN A 30 1.32 6.46 6.64
CA GLN A 30 1.53 5.02 6.71
C GLN A 30 2.54 4.70 7.79
N ARG A 31 2.31 3.63 8.54
CA ARG A 31 3.23 3.08 9.53
C ARG A 31 3.44 1.60 9.28
N GLN A 32 4.69 1.23 9.13
CA GLN A 32 5.09 -0.17 9.03
C GLN A 32 4.99 -0.83 10.40
N GLY A 33 4.58 -2.11 10.45
CA GLY A 33 4.69 -2.96 11.62
C GLY A 33 6.15 -3.33 11.95
N LYS A 34 6.37 -3.91 13.11
CA LYS A 34 7.70 -4.40 13.49
C LYS A 34 8.17 -5.47 12.50
N LEU A 35 9.39 -5.31 11.99
CA LEU A 35 10.08 -6.30 11.16
C LEU A 35 11.12 -7.00 12.02
N THR A 36 11.00 -8.33 12.16
CA THR A 36 12.04 -9.17 12.74
C THR A 36 12.72 -9.91 11.63
N VAL A 37 13.95 -9.58 11.32
CA VAL A 37 14.71 -10.23 10.25
C VAL A 37 15.55 -11.34 10.86
N ASP A 38 15.15 -12.59 10.61
CA ASP A 38 15.96 -13.76 10.94
C ASP A 38 17.11 -13.86 9.93
N THR A 39 18.33 -13.65 10.41
CA THR A 39 19.53 -13.92 9.64
C THR A 39 19.75 -15.44 9.60
N ALA A 40 19.42 -16.06 8.48
CA ALA A 40 19.53 -17.52 8.29
C ALA A 40 20.97 -18.05 8.16
N THR A 41 21.97 -17.27 8.49
CA THR A 41 23.39 -17.71 8.43
C THR A 41 24.00 -17.71 9.80
N ALA A 42 24.19 -18.92 10.29
CA ALA A 42 24.78 -19.26 11.56
C ALA A 42 26.14 -18.59 11.78
N THR A 43 26.23 -17.76 12.71
CA THR A 43 27.14 -17.71 13.83
C THR A 43 26.56 -16.66 14.75
N ALA A 44 25.70 -17.10 15.71
CA ALA A 44 25.20 -16.31 16.83
C ALA A 44 24.74 -14.86 16.49
N GLY A 45 23.95 -14.68 15.44
CA GLY A 45 23.36 -13.38 15.13
C GLY A 45 22.03 -13.24 15.85
N THR A 46 21.94 -12.38 16.84
CA THR A 46 20.68 -11.92 17.43
C THR A 46 19.75 -11.41 16.32
N PRO A 47 18.46 -11.79 16.32
CA PRO A 47 17.49 -11.25 15.37
C PRO A 47 17.53 -9.72 15.42
N LYS A 48 17.74 -9.06 14.29
CA LYS A 48 17.81 -7.61 14.24
C LYS A 48 16.37 -7.08 14.10
N ASN A 49 15.86 -6.47 15.14
CA ASN A 49 14.59 -5.77 15.11
C ASN A 49 14.80 -4.39 14.47
N PHE A 50 13.95 -4.05 13.50
CA PHE A 50 13.92 -2.73 12.91
C PHE A 50 12.72 -1.96 13.46
N ASP A 51 12.97 -0.74 13.89
CA ASP A 51 11.92 0.16 14.37
C ASP A 51 10.93 0.48 13.26
N PRO A 52 9.62 0.60 13.60
CA PRO A 52 8.60 0.93 12.63
C PRO A 52 8.86 2.28 11.97
N ALA A 53 9.02 2.29 10.65
CA ALA A 53 9.10 3.51 9.88
C ALA A 53 7.69 4.11 9.66
N SER A 54 7.60 5.43 9.70
CA SER A 54 6.39 6.17 9.35
C SER A 54 6.69 7.07 8.16
N PHE A 55 5.78 7.09 7.18
CA PHE A 55 5.95 7.84 5.94
C PHE A 55 4.60 8.34 5.42
N GLY A 56 4.64 9.39 4.60
CA GLY A 56 3.45 9.95 3.96
C GLY A 56 3.15 9.27 2.63
N THR A 57 1.87 9.19 2.28
CA THR A 57 1.41 8.79 0.95
C THR A 57 0.33 9.74 0.47
N PHE A 58 0.19 9.90 -0.84
CA PHE A 58 -0.90 10.66 -1.43
C PHE A 58 -1.31 10.04 -2.76
N GLY A 59 -2.55 10.26 -3.14
CA GLY A 59 -3.06 9.62 -4.33
C GLY A 59 -4.50 9.96 -4.66
N ILE A 60 -5.06 9.13 -5.52
CA ILE A 60 -6.42 9.25 -6.02
C ILE A 60 -7.13 7.92 -5.91
N ARG A 61 -8.45 7.98 -5.74
CA ARG A 61 -9.33 6.82 -5.73
C ARG A 61 -10.53 7.08 -6.64
N PHE A 62 -10.91 6.06 -7.39
CA PHE A 62 -12.11 6.05 -8.20
C PHE A 62 -12.98 4.91 -7.73
N GLY A 63 -14.22 5.19 -7.40
CA GLY A 63 -15.15 4.19 -6.94
C GLY A 63 -16.54 4.36 -7.53
N GLY A 64 -17.34 3.35 -7.34
CA GLY A 64 -18.73 3.38 -7.75
C GLY A 64 -19.50 2.18 -7.21
N GLY A 65 -20.82 2.35 -7.15
CA GLY A 65 -21.73 1.32 -6.69
C GLY A 65 -22.65 1.80 -5.57
N GLY A 66 -23.67 1.00 -5.31
CA GLY A 66 -24.63 1.23 -4.24
C GLY A 66 -24.14 0.72 -2.87
N VAL A 67 -24.87 -0.24 -2.29
CA VAL A 67 -24.45 -0.93 -1.05
C VAL A 67 -23.16 -1.72 -1.27
N LEU A 68 -23.09 -2.44 -2.40
CA LEU A 68 -21.89 -3.10 -2.87
C LEU A 68 -21.30 -2.29 -4.01
N GLY A 69 -20.03 -1.95 -3.89
CA GLY A 69 -19.29 -1.16 -4.87
C GLY A 69 -17.88 -1.67 -5.08
N HIS A 70 -17.16 -0.98 -5.93
CA HIS A 70 -15.76 -1.21 -6.21
C HIS A 70 -14.97 0.10 -6.13
N GLU A 71 -13.66 0.00 -5.92
CA GLU A 71 -12.76 1.15 -5.88
C GLU A 71 -11.41 0.77 -6.49
N GLN A 72 -10.83 1.71 -7.23
CA GLN A 72 -9.46 1.65 -7.71
C GLN A 72 -8.65 2.73 -7.01
N THR A 73 -7.52 2.37 -6.44
CA THR A 73 -6.61 3.29 -5.75
C THR A 73 -5.28 3.37 -6.47
N PHE A 74 -4.82 4.58 -6.74
CA PHE A 74 -3.46 4.87 -7.20
C PHE A 74 -2.82 5.83 -6.21
N ALA A 75 -1.69 5.43 -5.62
CA ALA A 75 -0.99 6.23 -4.63
C ALA A 75 0.51 6.27 -4.89
N TYR A 76 1.12 7.36 -4.50
CA TYR A 76 2.56 7.55 -4.48
C TYR A 76 3.02 7.78 -3.04
N THR A 77 4.07 7.08 -2.65
CA THR A 77 4.64 7.12 -1.31
C THR A 77 6.11 7.52 -1.42
N PRO A 78 6.45 8.78 -1.17
CA PRO A 78 7.83 9.17 -0.94
C PRO A 78 8.32 8.61 0.40
N ASN A 79 9.62 8.34 0.50
CA ASN A 79 10.26 7.78 1.69
C ASN A 79 9.65 6.41 2.13
N PHE A 80 9.27 5.58 1.15
CA PHE A 80 8.70 4.27 1.41
C PHE A 80 9.69 3.36 2.11
N LEU A 81 9.39 2.95 3.33
CA LEU A 81 10.18 2.11 4.22
C LEU A 81 11.57 2.67 4.59
N ASP A 82 12.07 3.68 3.88
CA ASP A 82 13.37 4.32 4.10
C ASP A 82 13.34 5.74 3.51
N SER A 83 14.22 6.64 3.98
CA SER A 83 14.32 8.03 3.53
C SER A 83 14.55 8.20 2.02
N ASN A 84 15.17 7.19 1.38
CA ASN A 84 15.46 7.19 -0.06
C ASN A 84 14.53 6.26 -0.88
N GLY A 85 13.64 5.52 -0.21
CA GLY A 85 12.65 4.66 -0.87
C GLY A 85 11.50 5.46 -1.47
N LYS A 86 10.99 4.99 -2.60
CA LYS A 86 9.78 5.51 -3.25
C LYS A 86 8.93 4.35 -3.67
N ALA A 87 7.61 4.51 -3.65
CA ALA A 87 6.71 3.48 -4.13
C ALA A 87 5.50 4.06 -4.85
N ILE A 88 5.01 3.28 -5.81
CA ILE A 88 3.68 3.41 -6.39
C ILE A 88 2.86 2.23 -5.92
N ILE A 89 1.66 2.51 -5.45
CA ILE A 89 0.70 1.52 -4.96
C ILE A 89 -0.52 1.57 -5.86
N TYR A 90 -0.96 0.41 -6.33
CA TYR A 90 -2.21 0.23 -7.03
C TYR A 90 -3.02 -0.86 -6.34
N ASN A 91 -4.31 -0.59 -6.08
CA ASN A 91 -5.24 -1.55 -5.50
C ASN A 91 -6.57 -1.52 -6.24
N GLY A 92 -7.16 -2.72 -6.38
CA GLY A 92 -8.55 -2.90 -6.78
C GLY A 92 -9.30 -3.51 -5.59
N ASP A 93 -10.34 -2.81 -5.13
CA ASP A 93 -11.06 -3.11 -3.90
C ASP A 93 -12.55 -3.33 -4.15
N LEU A 94 -13.15 -4.21 -3.37
CA LEU A 94 -14.58 -4.25 -3.13
C LEU A 94 -14.91 -3.39 -1.92
N ILE A 95 -16.02 -2.65 -2.01
CA ILE A 95 -16.53 -1.80 -0.94
C ILE A 95 -17.93 -2.26 -0.57
N LEU A 96 -18.19 -2.40 0.72
CA LEU A 96 -19.53 -2.54 1.28
C LEU A 96 -19.81 -1.28 2.08
N GLN A 97 -20.78 -0.46 1.64
CA GLN A 97 -21.11 0.84 2.24
C GLN A 97 -22.58 0.94 2.65
N ALA A 98 -22.84 1.65 3.75
CA ALA A 98 -24.20 1.95 4.14
C ALA A 98 -24.81 3.02 3.22
N PRO A 99 -26.04 2.84 2.72
CA PRO A 99 -26.69 3.75 1.78
C PRO A 99 -27.31 4.97 2.49
N LEU A 100 -26.53 5.66 3.32
CA LEU A 100 -26.98 6.84 4.04
C LEU A 100 -26.69 8.13 3.24
N PRO A 101 -27.59 9.11 3.21
CA PRO A 101 -27.47 10.25 2.30
C PRO A 101 -26.23 11.14 2.54
N LYS A 102 -25.90 11.40 3.81
CA LYS A 102 -24.87 12.37 4.19
C LYS A 102 -23.62 11.74 4.83
N PHE A 103 -23.77 10.56 5.38
CA PHE A 103 -22.75 9.87 6.15
C PHE A 103 -22.71 8.41 5.72
N LYS A 104 -21.73 8.05 4.89
CA LYS A 104 -21.60 6.72 4.31
C LYS A 104 -20.40 5.98 4.94
N PRO A 105 -20.61 5.26 6.07
CA PRO A 105 -19.57 4.35 6.56
C PRO A 105 -19.43 3.17 5.61
N TYR A 106 -18.20 2.64 5.49
CA TYR A 106 -17.90 1.52 4.61
C TYR A 106 -16.77 0.68 5.16
N VAL A 107 -16.73 -0.56 4.70
CA VAL A 107 -15.59 -1.45 4.81
C VAL A 107 -15.11 -1.81 3.41
N THR A 108 -13.83 -2.11 3.30
CA THR A 108 -13.19 -2.39 2.02
C THR A 108 -12.18 -3.52 2.15
N GLY A 109 -11.99 -4.26 1.08
CA GLY A 109 -10.96 -5.27 0.98
C GLY A 109 -10.62 -5.54 -0.47
N GLY A 110 -9.36 -5.79 -0.75
CA GLY A 110 -8.91 -5.95 -2.12
C GLY A 110 -7.50 -6.45 -2.26
N LEU A 111 -7.07 -6.43 -3.51
CA LEU A 111 -5.78 -6.92 -3.95
C LEU A 111 -5.07 -5.83 -4.73
N GLY A 112 -3.75 -5.81 -4.65
CA GLY A 112 -2.99 -4.80 -5.35
C GLY A 112 -1.54 -5.16 -5.60
N GLY A 113 -0.84 -4.19 -6.13
CA GLY A 113 0.59 -4.25 -6.37
C GLY A 113 1.29 -3.03 -5.81
N ILE A 114 2.49 -3.25 -5.32
CA ILE A 114 3.40 -2.21 -4.89
C ILE A 114 4.65 -2.32 -5.75
N TYR A 115 4.99 -1.24 -6.42
CA TYR A 115 6.28 -1.12 -7.10
C TYR A 115 7.13 -0.10 -6.35
N SER A 116 8.23 -0.55 -5.75
CA SER A 116 9.12 0.32 -5.00
C SER A 116 10.53 0.33 -5.59
N TRP A 117 11.16 1.49 -5.52
CA TRP A 117 12.53 1.74 -5.94
C TRP A 117 13.22 2.70 -4.97
N GLY A 118 14.54 2.70 -4.97
CA GLY A 118 15.34 3.58 -4.12
C GLY A 118 16.82 3.51 -4.53
N THR A 119 17.61 4.41 -4.02
CA THR A 119 19.06 4.39 -4.14
C THR A 119 19.65 3.54 -3.02
N ASP A 120 20.57 2.64 -3.38
CA ASP A 120 21.33 1.90 -2.40
C ASP A 120 22.45 2.81 -1.87
N ASP A 121 22.32 3.31 -0.65
CA ASP A 121 23.43 3.96 0.03
C ASP A 121 24.43 2.88 0.47
N ALA A 122 25.68 3.02 0.08
CA ALA A 122 26.74 2.06 0.40
C ALA A 122 26.80 1.81 1.92
N GLY A 123 26.53 0.57 2.34
CA GLY A 123 26.62 0.13 3.73
C GLY A 123 25.31 0.18 4.52
N ARG A 124 24.17 0.54 3.91
CA ARG A 124 22.85 0.45 4.54
C ARG A 124 21.97 -0.59 3.85
N PRO A 125 21.13 -1.34 4.59
CA PRO A 125 20.15 -2.21 3.98
C PRO A 125 19.15 -1.37 3.18
N SER A 126 18.95 -1.63 1.90
CA SER A 126 17.97 -0.93 1.08
C SER A 126 16.57 -1.49 1.33
N PHE A 127 15.91 -1.00 2.35
CA PHE A 127 14.53 -1.40 2.68
C PHE A 127 13.51 -0.85 1.68
N GLY A 128 13.81 0.26 0.99
CA GLY A 128 12.90 0.88 0.03
C GLY A 128 12.82 0.21 -1.34
N LYS A 129 13.76 -0.70 -1.70
CA LYS A 129 13.82 -1.31 -3.02
C LYS A 129 13.29 -2.75 -3.03
N LEU A 130 11.98 -2.90 -2.91
CA LEU A 130 11.35 -4.22 -2.98
C LEU A 130 11.02 -4.67 -4.40
N GLY A 131 11.10 -3.78 -5.40
CA GLY A 131 10.64 -4.04 -6.76
C GLY A 131 9.11 -4.22 -6.81
N HIS A 132 8.65 -5.15 -7.65
CA HIS A 132 7.24 -5.49 -7.75
C HIS A 132 6.84 -6.47 -6.64
N LYS A 133 5.84 -6.10 -5.84
CA LYS A 133 5.26 -6.94 -4.81
C LYS A 133 3.73 -6.94 -4.91
N PHE A 134 3.16 -8.10 -4.64
CA PHE A 134 1.74 -8.25 -4.45
C PHE A 134 1.36 -7.77 -3.03
N ALA A 135 0.19 -7.17 -2.88
CA ALA A 135 -0.34 -6.74 -1.61
C ALA A 135 -1.82 -7.10 -1.48
N VAL A 136 -2.22 -7.49 -0.30
CA VAL A 136 -3.62 -7.58 0.12
C VAL A 136 -3.90 -6.37 0.97
N ASN A 137 -5.02 -5.68 0.73
CA ASN A 137 -5.45 -4.60 1.59
C ASN A 137 -6.84 -4.86 2.18
N TYR A 138 -7.10 -4.27 3.32
CA TYR A 138 -8.38 -4.30 4.00
C TYR A 138 -8.52 -3.05 4.87
N GLY A 139 -9.74 -2.65 5.12
CA GLY A 139 -9.94 -1.45 5.94
C GLY A 139 -11.36 -0.98 5.95
N GLY A 140 -11.51 0.29 6.24
CA GLY A 140 -12.79 0.96 6.22
C GLY A 140 -12.63 2.45 6.44
N GLY A 141 -13.77 3.12 6.45
CA GLY A 141 -13.78 4.56 6.62
C GLY A 141 -15.18 5.13 6.58
N VAL A 142 -15.23 6.42 6.39
CA VAL A 142 -16.49 7.15 6.27
C VAL A 142 -16.36 8.25 5.23
N LYS A 143 -17.37 8.37 4.38
CA LYS A 143 -17.57 9.52 3.48
C LYS A 143 -18.62 10.44 4.08
N VAL A 144 -18.27 11.68 4.31
CA VAL A 144 -19.17 12.72 4.85
C VAL A 144 -19.47 13.72 3.74
N LEU A 145 -20.73 13.74 3.28
CA LEU A 145 -21.18 14.52 2.15
C LEU A 145 -22.34 15.44 2.61
N PRO A 146 -22.02 16.58 3.25
CA PRO A 146 -23.02 17.38 3.97
C PRO A 146 -24.07 18.00 3.03
N ALA A 147 -23.66 18.49 1.88
CA ALA A 147 -24.53 19.01 0.82
C ALA A 147 -23.81 19.03 -0.51
N GLY A 148 -24.47 18.55 -1.58
CA GLY A 148 -23.90 18.57 -2.93
C GLY A 148 -22.88 17.46 -3.20
N PRO A 149 -22.10 17.59 -4.28
CA PRO A 149 -21.23 16.53 -4.77
C PRO A 149 -19.87 16.45 -4.05
N VAL A 150 -19.54 17.40 -3.18
CA VAL A 150 -18.23 17.47 -2.53
C VAL A 150 -18.34 17.12 -1.05
N GLY A 151 -17.42 16.33 -0.55
CA GLY A 151 -17.35 15.92 0.84
C GLY A 151 -15.96 15.59 1.33
N ILE A 152 -15.87 15.07 2.53
CA ILE A 152 -14.64 14.64 3.18
C ILE A 152 -14.72 13.14 3.41
N ARG A 153 -13.59 12.47 3.26
CA ARG A 153 -13.43 11.05 3.48
C ARG A 153 -12.32 10.80 4.49
N PHE A 154 -12.57 9.88 5.42
CA PHE A 154 -11.60 9.36 6.37
C PHE A 154 -11.44 7.87 6.16
N ASP A 155 -10.19 7.40 6.14
CA ASP A 155 -9.83 6.01 5.89
C ASP A 155 -8.87 5.47 6.94
N ILE A 156 -9.05 4.19 7.29
CA ILE A 156 -8.05 3.38 7.98
C ILE A 156 -7.90 2.10 7.17
N ARG A 157 -6.66 1.78 6.71
CA ARG A 157 -6.37 0.60 5.89
C ARG A 157 -5.17 -0.16 6.41
N GLY A 158 -5.25 -1.47 6.34
CA GLY A 158 -4.14 -2.37 6.54
C GLY A 158 -3.65 -2.92 5.20
N TYR A 159 -2.34 -3.08 5.06
CA TYR A 159 -1.71 -3.75 3.92
C TYR A 159 -0.88 -4.92 4.40
N LEU A 160 -1.01 -6.05 3.72
CA LEU A 160 -0.22 -7.26 3.91
C LEU A 160 0.59 -7.50 2.63
N ILE A 161 1.90 -7.44 2.72
CA ILE A 161 2.83 -7.67 1.61
C ILE A 161 3.59 -8.97 1.90
N PRO A 162 3.22 -10.08 1.27
CA PRO A 162 3.87 -11.36 1.51
C PRO A 162 5.23 -11.45 0.80
N ASP A 163 6.05 -12.38 1.26
CA ASP A 163 7.34 -12.77 0.65
C ASP A 163 8.30 -11.61 0.35
N VAL A 164 8.45 -10.71 1.30
CA VAL A 164 9.48 -9.66 1.25
C VAL A 164 10.82 -10.22 1.70
N LYS A 165 11.83 -10.12 0.85
CA LYS A 165 13.21 -10.54 1.13
C LYS A 165 14.10 -9.31 1.19
N PHE A 166 14.86 -9.19 2.26
CA PHE A 166 15.81 -8.09 2.45
C PHE A 166 17.23 -8.57 2.16
N ASN A 167 18.02 -7.72 1.52
CA ASN A 167 19.46 -7.91 1.36
C ASN A 167 20.14 -7.24 2.56
N LEU A 168 20.75 -8.03 3.42
CA LEU A 168 21.47 -7.52 4.59
C LEU A 168 22.98 -7.54 4.29
N PRO A 169 23.70 -6.42 4.42
CA PRO A 169 25.14 -6.44 4.39
C PRO A 169 25.64 -7.13 5.68
N VAL A 170 26.32 -8.25 5.51
CA VAL A 170 26.98 -8.98 6.61
C VAL A 170 28.46 -8.96 6.32
N PRO A 171 29.25 -8.11 7.01
CA PRO A 171 30.69 -8.11 6.84
C PRO A 171 31.26 -9.46 7.32
N THR A 172 31.93 -10.17 6.45
CA THR A 172 32.72 -11.37 6.79
C THR A 172 34.20 -11.04 6.73
N ILE A 173 35.03 -11.82 7.43
CA ILE A 173 36.49 -11.62 7.46
C ILE A 173 37.09 -11.73 6.05
N SER A 174 36.45 -12.50 5.15
CA SER A 174 36.92 -12.75 3.79
C SER A 174 36.33 -11.80 2.73
N ASP A 175 35.18 -11.17 3.03
CA ASP A 175 34.51 -10.26 2.13
C ASP A 175 33.74 -9.20 2.94
N PRO A 176 34.23 -7.96 2.99
CA PRO A 176 33.59 -6.88 3.76
C PRO A 176 32.25 -6.41 3.16
N ILE A 177 31.88 -6.87 1.98
CA ILE A 177 30.66 -6.49 1.25
C ILE A 177 29.72 -7.68 1.05
N ALA A 178 29.92 -8.78 1.76
CA ALA A 178 29.03 -9.93 1.65
C ALA A 178 27.58 -9.56 2.01
N THR A 179 26.63 -9.95 1.15
CA THR A 179 25.21 -9.74 1.38
C THR A 179 24.50 -11.08 1.58
N VAL A 180 23.72 -11.18 2.65
CA VAL A 180 22.87 -12.33 2.93
C VAL A 180 21.42 -11.98 2.68
N LYS A 181 20.72 -12.83 1.92
CA LYS A 181 19.27 -12.69 1.69
C LYS A 181 18.52 -13.20 2.92
N SER A 182 17.62 -12.40 3.47
CA SER A 182 16.73 -12.85 4.53
C SER A 182 15.70 -13.86 4.00
N ARG A 183 15.13 -14.64 4.91
CA ARG A 183 13.94 -15.45 4.61
C ARG A 183 12.78 -14.52 4.26
N GLY A 184 11.89 -14.94 3.34
CA GLY A 184 10.70 -14.16 2.99
C GLY A 184 9.82 -13.91 4.21
N GLN A 185 9.45 -12.66 4.43
CA GLN A 185 8.62 -12.23 5.55
C GLN A 185 7.40 -11.47 5.04
N THR A 186 6.34 -11.45 5.83
CA THR A 186 5.17 -10.61 5.54
C THR A 186 5.36 -9.24 6.18
N VAL A 187 5.31 -8.20 5.37
CA VAL A 187 5.33 -6.81 5.86
C VAL A 187 3.90 -6.34 6.04
N ASN A 188 3.59 -5.87 7.24
CA ASN A 188 2.31 -5.28 7.60
C ASN A 188 2.46 -3.76 7.63
N MET A 189 1.50 -3.04 7.06
CA MET A 189 1.45 -1.58 7.14
C MET A 189 0.05 -1.13 7.52
N LEU A 190 -0.03 -0.09 8.32
CA LEU A 190 -1.26 0.62 8.65
C LEU A 190 -1.24 1.99 7.99
N GLU A 191 -2.33 2.35 7.32
CA GLU A 191 -2.55 3.65 6.71
C GLU A 191 -3.73 4.34 7.40
N VAL A 192 -3.55 5.63 7.72
CA VAL A 192 -4.61 6.51 8.20
C VAL A 192 -4.64 7.72 7.28
N GLY A 193 -5.77 7.96 6.62
CA GLY A 193 -5.89 8.96 5.57
C GLY A 193 -7.10 9.87 5.69
N ILE A 194 -6.96 11.01 5.03
CA ILE A 194 -8.04 11.97 4.80
C ILE A 194 -8.06 12.37 3.32
N GLY A 195 -9.23 12.59 2.77
CA GLY A 195 -9.38 12.99 1.38
C GLY A 195 -10.59 13.88 1.12
N ILE A 196 -10.56 14.54 -0.03
CA ILE A 196 -11.71 15.25 -0.58
C ILE A 196 -12.36 14.32 -1.59
N VAL A 197 -13.64 14.04 -1.39
CA VAL A 197 -14.44 13.15 -2.25
C VAL A 197 -15.41 13.97 -3.10
N PHE A 198 -15.46 13.66 -4.38
CA PHE A 198 -16.39 14.20 -5.36
C PHE A 198 -17.34 13.09 -5.79
N GLY A 199 -18.62 13.23 -5.52
CA GLY A 199 -19.66 12.25 -5.89
C GLY A 199 -20.36 12.67 -7.18
N PHE A 200 -20.61 11.69 -8.07
CA PHE A 200 -21.32 11.88 -9.35
C PHE A 200 -22.49 10.91 -9.43
N GLY A 201 -23.57 11.29 -10.14
CA GLY A 201 -24.68 10.36 -10.41
C GLY A 201 -25.74 10.27 -9.30
N ARG A 202 -25.88 11.32 -8.48
CA ARG A 202 -26.95 11.43 -7.47
C ARG A 202 -28.20 12.07 -8.03
#